data_3422b9ae695e1b9815c47360befee0a8
#
_entry.id   3422b9ae695e1b9815c47360befee0a8
#
_cell.length_a   1.000
_cell.length_b   1.000
_cell.length_c   1.000
_cell.angle_alpha   90.00
_cell.angle_beta   90.00
_cell.angle_gamma   90.00
#
_symmetry.space_group_name_H-M   'P 1'
#
loop_
_entity.id
_entity.type
_entity.pdbx_description
1 polymer ?
#
loop_
_entity_poly.entity_id
_entity_poly.type
_entity_poly.pdbx_seq_one_letter_code
_entity_poly.pdbx_strand_id
1 'polypeptide(L)'
;MNGITAKVARWLFAPVPLGRVAAFRTLIYLFTAADLVVFTPWVRGHADVPGELYRPLLIGRILPLPTPTPLLVHTIFWALLALALAAAAGRAPRALGWAVFLLYFEWMIIAMSYGKVDHDRFGLLVALAALPTVGRARHGDRTLSEAGGWALRVTQVAVICTYFFAAWAKLRFGGIGWVTSSVLARAIIRRGTEFADLIAQVPGLLVAAQLGIVAFELLSPLIFVLPARRRYAAIGFFYSFHAVTMTTITISFAPHLAAMTSFLPLERVRPIEWARGVVRPPSPRRPASVATEGSGANAGDRAGAPGA
;
A
#
# COMPACT_ATOMS: atom_id res chain seq x y z
N MET A 1 -23.78 19.52 -2.88
CA MET A 1 -22.37 19.09 -2.68
C MET A 1 -21.48 20.07 -3.44
N ASN A 2 -20.53 20.72 -2.77
CA ASN A 2 -19.58 21.62 -3.40
C ASN A 2 -18.75 20.87 -4.45
N GLY A 3 -18.38 21.55 -5.56
CA GLY A 3 -17.70 20.91 -6.69
C GLY A 3 -16.39 20.15 -6.31
N ILE A 4 -15.71 20.55 -5.23
CA ILE A 4 -14.53 19.87 -4.70
C ILE A 4 -14.91 18.51 -4.09
N THR A 5 -15.95 18.46 -3.26
CA THR A 5 -16.43 17.20 -2.63
C THR A 5 -16.82 16.17 -3.69
N ALA A 6 -17.49 16.61 -4.76
CA ALA A 6 -17.85 15.74 -5.87
C ALA A 6 -16.63 15.23 -6.65
N LYS A 7 -15.58 16.05 -6.81
CA LYS A 7 -14.32 15.63 -7.46
C LYS A 7 -13.58 14.60 -6.61
N VAL A 8 -13.49 14.83 -5.31
CA VAL A 8 -12.84 13.90 -4.36
C VAL A 8 -13.57 12.57 -4.32
N ALA A 9 -14.91 12.59 -4.22
CA ALA A 9 -15.73 11.37 -4.22
C ALA A 9 -15.53 10.58 -5.52
N ARG A 10 -15.60 11.22 -6.69
CA ARG A 10 -15.34 10.56 -7.98
C ARG A 10 -13.95 9.95 -8.08
N TRP A 11 -12.94 10.61 -7.55
CA TRP A 11 -11.59 10.06 -7.50
C TRP A 11 -11.51 8.86 -6.55
N LEU A 12 -12.08 8.98 -5.35
CA LEU A 12 -12.00 7.96 -4.30
C LEU A 12 -12.71 6.67 -4.73
N PHE A 13 -13.86 6.78 -5.41
CA PHE A 13 -14.66 5.66 -5.88
C PHE A 13 -14.44 5.33 -7.36
N ALA A 14 -13.39 5.89 -7.99
CA ALA A 14 -13.08 5.55 -9.39
C ALA A 14 -12.90 4.04 -9.57
N PRO A 15 -13.75 3.37 -10.39
CA PRO A 15 -13.82 1.92 -10.43
C PRO A 15 -12.53 1.28 -10.95
N VAL A 16 -12.19 0.11 -10.41
CA VAL A 16 -11.02 -0.69 -10.81
C VAL A 16 -11.43 -2.13 -11.08
N PRO A 17 -10.68 -2.88 -11.91
CA PRO A 17 -10.96 -4.31 -12.13
C PRO A 17 -10.88 -5.11 -10.83
N LEU A 18 -11.86 -5.98 -10.57
CA LEU A 18 -11.86 -6.87 -9.41
C LEU A 18 -10.63 -7.79 -9.37
N GLY A 19 -10.07 -8.15 -10.54
CA GLY A 19 -8.82 -8.90 -10.62
C GLY A 19 -7.64 -8.20 -9.96
N ARG A 20 -7.59 -6.84 -10.00
CA ARG A 20 -6.58 -6.06 -9.28
C ARG A 20 -6.76 -6.20 -7.78
N VAL A 21 -8.00 -6.09 -7.31
CA VAL A 21 -8.31 -6.24 -5.87
C VAL A 21 -7.99 -7.66 -5.41
N ALA A 22 -8.30 -8.68 -6.20
CA ALA A 22 -7.99 -10.08 -5.87
C ALA A 22 -6.47 -10.29 -5.71
N ALA A 23 -5.67 -9.78 -6.65
CA ALA A 23 -4.22 -9.87 -6.60
C ALA A 23 -3.65 -9.11 -5.39
N PHE A 24 -4.12 -7.88 -5.16
CA PHE A 24 -3.73 -7.08 -4.00
C PHE A 24 -4.10 -7.78 -2.69
N ARG A 25 -5.31 -8.31 -2.58
CA ARG A 25 -5.79 -9.04 -1.40
C ARG A 25 -4.93 -10.27 -1.10
N THR A 26 -4.63 -11.09 -2.11
CA THR A 26 -3.75 -12.25 -1.93
C THR A 26 -2.38 -11.82 -1.41
N LEU A 27 -1.78 -10.77 -2.00
CA LEU A 27 -0.50 -10.24 -1.58
C LEU A 27 -0.54 -9.73 -0.12
N ILE A 28 -1.54 -8.93 0.25
CA ILE A 28 -1.67 -8.35 1.59
C ILE A 28 -1.83 -9.44 2.65
N TYR A 29 -2.67 -10.46 2.43
CA TYR A 29 -2.85 -11.51 3.42
C TYR A 29 -1.65 -12.45 3.51
N LEU A 30 -0.99 -12.79 2.40
CA LEU A 30 0.28 -13.53 2.43
C LEU A 30 1.37 -12.72 3.14
N PHE A 31 1.42 -11.42 2.87
CA PHE A 31 2.35 -10.54 3.56
C PHE A 31 2.05 -10.47 5.08
N THR A 32 0.77 -10.42 5.48
CA THR A 32 0.39 -10.46 6.90
C THR A 32 0.90 -11.73 7.58
N ALA A 33 0.76 -12.89 6.94
CA ALA A 33 1.31 -14.15 7.46
C ALA A 33 2.86 -14.09 7.56
N ALA A 34 3.53 -13.52 6.56
CA ALA A 34 4.98 -13.33 6.59
C ALA A 34 5.41 -12.31 7.66
N ASP A 35 4.64 -11.24 7.88
CA ASP A 35 4.93 -10.24 8.92
C ASP A 35 4.97 -10.87 10.31
N LEU A 36 4.04 -11.75 10.61
CA LEU A 36 4.00 -12.46 11.90
C LEU A 36 5.25 -13.32 12.14
N VAL A 37 5.70 -14.00 11.09
CA VAL A 37 6.78 -15.00 11.23
C VAL A 37 8.16 -14.37 11.07
N VAL A 38 8.30 -13.37 10.19
CA VAL A 38 9.60 -12.82 9.78
C VAL A 38 9.86 -11.45 10.41
N PHE A 39 8.87 -10.56 10.43
CA PHE A 39 9.10 -9.17 10.84
C PHE A 39 8.65 -8.86 12.27
N THR A 40 7.67 -9.61 12.81
CA THR A 40 7.16 -9.40 14.17
C THR A 40 7.18 -10.65 15.07
N PRO A 41 8.10 -11.62 14.90
CA PRO A 41 8.13 -12.80 15.76
C PRO A 41 8.41 -12.45 17.22
N TRP A 42 9.09 -11.32 17.46
CA TRP A 42 9.43 -10.80 18.78
C TRP A 42 8.21 -10.39 19.61
N VAL A 43 7.06 -10.09 18.98
CA VAL A 43 5.82 -9.72 19.71
C VAL A 43 5.36 -10.87 20.62
N ARG A 44 5.65 -12.13 20.26
CA ARG A 44 5.35 -13.27 21.12
C ARG A 44 6.04 -13.18 22.48
N GLY A 45 7.24 -12.60 22.55
CA GLY A 45 7.96 -12.38 23.80
C GLY A 45 7.27 -11.39 24.75
N HIS A 46 6.32 -10.57 24.25
CA HIS A 46 5.51 -9.71 25.12
C HIS A 46 4.54 -10.50 26.01
N ALA A 47 4.31 -11.78 25.71
CA ALA A 47 3.55 -12.68 26.56
C ALA A 47 4.16 -12.84 27.98
N ASP A 48 5.49 -12.74 28.05
CA ASP A 48 6.26 -12.97 29.28
C ASP A 48 6.63 -11.65 29.98
N VAL A 49 6.21 -10.50 29.43
CA VAL A 49 6.48 -9.18 30.03
C VAL A 49 5.43 -8.88 31.11
N PRO A 50 5.85 -8.40 32.31
CA PRO A 50 4.92 -8.02 33.36
C PRO A 50 3.84 -7.05 32.89
N GLY A 51 2.57 -7.33 33.24
CA GLY A 51 1.40 -6.54 32.81
C GLY A 51 1.47 -5.06 33.21
N GLU A 52 2.20 -4.75 34.29
CA GLU A 52 2.42 -3.38 34.75
C GLU A 52 3.22 -2.52 33.76
N LEU A 53 3.95 -3.14 32.85
CA LEU A 53 4.71 -2.47 31.79
C LEU A 53 3.89 -2.25 30.52
N TYR A 54 2.70 -2.86 30.42
CA TYR A 54 1.80 -2.67 29.30
C TYR A 54 1.22 -1.25 29.27
N ARG A 55 1.56 -0.49 28.24
CA ARG A 55 1.12 0.90 28.05
C ARG A 55 0.51 1.04 26.64
N PRO A 56 -0.74 0.60 26.45
CA PRO A 56 -1.36 0.62 25.15
C PRO A 56 -1.48 2.04 24.58
N LEU A 57 -1.38 2.13 23.26
CA LEU A 57 -1.69 3.35 22.53
C LEU A 57 -3.09 3.87 22.89
N LEU A 58 -3.35 5.15 22.65
CA LEU A 58 -4.63 5.79 22.99
C LEU A 58 -5.84 4.96 22.51
N ILE A 59 -5.77 4.46 21.27
CA ILE A 59 -6.85 3.64 20.71
C ILE A 59 -7.07 2.34 21.49
N GLY A 60 -6.00 1.68 21.94
CA GLY A 60 -6.08 0.47 22.77
C GLY A 60 -6.61 0.73 24.20
N ARG A 61 -6.53 2.00 24.66
CA ARG A 61 -7.15 2.43 25.93
C ARG A 61 -8.63 2.76 25.78
N ILE A 62 -9.03 3.31 24.64
CA ILE A 62 -10.43 3.62 24.32
C ILE A 62 -11.21 2.34 24.05
N LEU A 63 -10.64 1.43 23.26
CA LEU A 63 -11.16 0.09 23.09
C LEU A 63 -10.59 -0.75 24.25
N PRO A 64 -11.39 -1.23 25.21
CA PRO A 64 -10.88 -1.90 26.41
C PRO A 64 -10.29 -3.27 26.06
N LEU A 65 -9.14 -3.25 25.38
CA LEU A 65 -8.41 -4.42 24.94
C LEU A 65 -7.71 -5.05 26.13
N PRO A 66 -7.65 -6.39 26.19
CA PRO A 66 -7.05 -7.09 27.32
C PRO A 66 -5.55 -6.90 27.42
N THR A 67 -5.01 -6.92 28.64
CA THR A 67 -3.58 -7.00 28.86
C THR A 67 -3.04 -8.30 28.27
N PRO A 68 -1.91 -8.30 27.57
CA PRO A 68 -1.31 -9.50 27.00
C PRO A 68 -1.04 -10.57 28.06
N THR A 69 -1.46 -11.78 27.73
CA THR A 69 -1.13 -13.01 28.50
C THR A 69 -0.54 -14.04 27.54
N PRO A 70 0.22 -15.04 28.01
CA PRO A 70 0.75 -16.10 27.13
C PRO A 70 -0.34 -16.74 26.27
N LEU A 71 -1.49 -17.09 26.89
CA LEU A 71 -2.60 -17.69 26.15
C LEU A 71 -3.13 -16.77 25.06
N LEU A 72 -3.38 -15.48 25.37
CA LEU A 72 -3.91 -14.51 24.42
C LEU A 72 -2.94 -14.32 23.24
N VAL A 73 -1.67 -14.03 23.52
CA VAL A 73 -0.67 -13.73 22.49
C VAL A 73 -0.46 -14.92 21.55
N HIS A 74 -0.33 -16.13 22.09
CA HIS A 74 -0.18 -17.34 21.26
C HIS A 74 -1.45 -17.68 20.48
N THR A 75 -2.63 -17.49 21.07
CA THR A 75 -3.90 -17.69 20.36
C THR A 75 -4.02 -16.72 19.20
N ILE A 76 -3.75 -15.43 19.42
CA ILE A 76 -3.76 -14.42 18.32
C ILE A 76 -2.77 -14.82 17.24
N PHE A 77 -1.54 -15.18 17.58
CA PHE A 77 -0.51 -15.53 16.60
C PHE A 77 -0.97 -16.67 15.67
N TRP A 78 -1.40 -17.81 16.25
CA TRP A 78 -1.76 -18.97 15.46
C TRP A 78 -3.08 -18.78 14.70
N ALA A 79 -4.09 -18.17 15.33
CA ALA A 79 -5.34 -17.86 14.68
C ALA A 79 -5.15 -16.88 13.50
N LEU A 80 -4.39 -15.81 13.73
CA LEU A 80 -4.11 -14.84 12.69
C LEU A 80 -3.33 -15.44 11.51
N LEU A 81 -2.32 -16.26 11.78
CA LEU A 81 -1.55 -16.97 10.74
C LEU A 81 -2.46 -17.87 9.89
N ALA A 82 -3.27 -18.71 10.53
CA ALA A 82 -4.18 -19.61 9.83
C ALA A 82 -5.24 -18.86 9.02
N LEU A 83 -5.85 -17.81 9.62
CA LEU A 83 -6.89 -17.02 8.95
C LEU A 83 -6.32 -16.17 7.82
N ALA A 84 -5.12 -15.62 7.95
CA ALA A 84 -4.45 -14.87 6.87
C ALA A 84 -4.18 -15.76 5.66
N LEU A 85 -3.69 -16.98 5.87
CA LEU A 85 -3.48 -17.96 4.79
C LEU A 85 -4.80 -18.38 4.13
N ALA A 86 -5.86 -18.60 4.92
CA ALA A 86 -7.19 -18.92 4.40
C ALA A 86 -7.80 -17.76 3.61
N ALA A 87 -7.61 -16.52 4.09
CA ALA A 87 -8.07 -15.30 3.41
C ALA A 87 -7.30 -15.05 2.11
N ALA A 88 -6.00 -15.34 2.07
CA ALA A 88 -5.17 -15.25 0.86
C ALA A 88 -5.69 -16.18 -0.26
N ALA A 89 -6.24 -17.35 0.11
CA ALA A 89 -6.89 -18.26 -0.82
C ALA A 89 -8.26 -17.75 -1.35
N GLY A 90 -8.70 -16.56 -0.94
CA GLY A 90 -9.93 -15.92 -1.40
C GLY A 90 -11.23 -16.51 -0.81
N ARG A 91 -11.14 -17.34 0.24
CA ARG A 91 -12.28 -17.91 0.93
C ARG A 91 -12.98 -16.88 1.82
N ALA A 92 -14.30 -16.91 1.91
CA ALA A 92 -15.13 -16.08 2.76
C ALA A 92 -14.61 -14.63 2.94
N PRO A 93 -14.40 -13.86 1.85
CA PRO A 93 -13.54 -12.65 1.85
C PRO A 93 -13.95 -11.56 2.83
N ARG A 94 -15.23 -11.49 3.20
CA ARG A 94 -15.71 -10.53 4.22
C ARG A 94 -15.43 -11.05 5.63
N ALA A 95 -15.86 -12.26 5.96
CA ALA A 95 -15.73 -12.80 7.32
C ALA A 95 -14.26 -13.00 7.70
N LEU A 96 -13.49 -13.72 6.85
CA LEU A 96 -12.06 -13.92 7.11
C LEU A 96 -11.29 -12.60 7.07
N GLY A 97 -11.65 -11.69 6.15
CA GLY A 97 -11.00 -10.38 6.08
C GLY A 97 -11.17 -9.54 7.33
N TRP A 98 -12.37 -9.47 7.88
CA TRP A 98 -12.61 -8.78 9.15
C TRP A 98 -11.91 -9.47 10.33
N ALA A 99 -11.94 -10.81 10.38
CA ALA A 99 -11.24 -11.56 11.42
C ALA A 99 -9.71 -11.28 11.38
N VAL A 100 -9.10 -11.32 10.20
CA VAL A 100 -7.68 -11.00 10.02
C VAL A 100 -7.39 -9.55 10.44
N PHE A 101 -8.23 -8.59 10.03
CA PHE A 101 -8.04 -7.19 10.43
C PHE A 101 -8.09 -7.02 11.94
N LEU A 102 -9.11 -7.55 12.61
CA LEU A 102 -9.27 -7.39 14.05
C LEU A 102 -8.12 -8.04 14.84
N LEU A 103 -7.72 -9.25 14.47
CA LEU A 103 -6.60 -9.93 15.12
C LEU A 103 -5.26 -9.25 14.83
N TYR A 104 -5.04 -8.75 13.60
CA TYR A 104 -3.81 -8.01 13.29
C TYR A 104 -3.79 -6.64 13.98
N PHE A 105 -4.94 -6.00 14.12
CA PHE A 105 -5.07 -4.76 14.88
C PHE A 105 -4.67 -4.98 16.35
N GLU A 106 -5.20 -6.02 17.00
CA GLU A 106 -4.83 -6.40 18.36
C GLU A 106 -3.34 -6.74 18.47
N TRP A 107 -2.81 -7.52 17.54
CA TRP A 107 -1.39 -7.84 17.44
C TRP A 107 -0.51 -6.59 17.39
N MET A 108 -0.93 -5.58 16.61
CA MET A 108 -0.21 -4.31 16.51
C MET A 108 -0.34 -3.46 17.77
N ILE A 109 -1.49 -3.48 18.46
CA ILE A 109 -1.63 -2.82 19.75
C ILE A 109 -0.66 -3.44 20.77
N ILE A 110 -0.57 -4.76 20.83
CA ILE A 110 0.41 -5.44 21.71
C ILE A 110 1.83 -5.02 21.31
N ALA A 111 2.17 -5.10 20.03
CA ALA A 111 3.50 -4.76 19.51
C ALA A 111 3.95 -3.34 19.89
N MET A 112 3.01 -2.37 19.82
CA MET A 112 3.32 -0.95 20.01
C MET A 112 3.15 -0.46 21.47
N SER A 113 2.81 -1.35 22.40
CA SER A 113 2.47 -0.98 23.79
C SER A 113 3.65 -1.01 24.75
N TYR A 114 4.85 -1.28 24.25
CA TYR A 114 6.07 -1.38 25.03
C TYR A 114 7.16 -0.38 24.61
N GLY A 115 6.74 0.83 24.26
CA GLY A 115 7.63 1.97 24.02
C GLY A 115 8.11 2.19 22.59
N LYS A 116 7.70 1.35 21.61
CA LYS A 116 8.01 1.55 20.19
C LYS A 116 6.74 1.60 19.36
N VAL A 117 6.62 2.60 18.49
CA VAL A 117 5.50 2.72 17.54
C VAL A 117 6.02 2.53 16.12
N ASP A 118 5.52 1.51 15.44
CA ASP A 118 5.89 1.15 14.07
C ASP A 118 4.87 1.74 13.08
N HIS A 119 5.05 3.01 12.72
CA HIS A 119 4.14 3.75 11.84
C HIS A 119 4.10 3.22 10.38
N ASP A 120 5.10 2.47 9.97
CA ASP A 120 5.19 1.82 8.66
C ASP A 120 4.11 0.77 8.41
N ARG A 121 3.43 0.31 9.46
CA ARG A 121 2.30 -0.65 9.38
C ARG A 121 0.95 0.00 9.16
N PHE A 122 0.86 1.33 9.22
CA PHE A 122 -0.41 2.04 9.08
C PHE A 122 -1.10 1.75 7.74
N GLY A 123 -0.35 1.81 6.62
CA GLY A 123 -0.88 1.48 5.30
C GLY A 123 -1.40 0.04 5.19
N LEU A 124 -0.72 -0.92 5.81
CA LEU A 124 -1.13 -2.32 5.87
C LEU A 124 -2.42 -2.49 6.68
N LEU A 125 -2.53 -1.86 7.86
CA LEU A 125 -3.75 -1.87 8.67
C LEU A 125 -4.96 -1.32 7.91
N VAL A 126 -4.78 -0.20 7.21
CA VAL A 126 -5.85 0.38 6.37
C VAL A 126 -6.23 -0.55 5.21
N ALA A 127 -5.26 -1.20 4.57
CA ALA A 127 -5.54 -2.20 3.54
C ALA A 127 -6.37 -3.36 4.08
N LEU A 128 -6.00 -3.89 5.26
CA LEU A 128 -6.72 -4.97 5.93
C LEU A 128 -8.15 -4.58 6.32
N ALA A 129 -8.38 -3.33 6.75
CA ALA A 129 -9.71 -2.81 7.05
C ALA A 129 -10.57 -2.60 5.79
N ALA A 130 -9.96 -2.14 4.69
CA ALA A 130 -10.69 -1.79 3.48
C ALA A 130 -11.04 -3.01 2.60
N LEU A 131 -10.17 -4.01 2.51
CA LEU A 131 -10.35 -5.18 1.64
C LEU A 131 -11.63 -6.01 1.91
N PRO A 132 -12.07 -6.24 3.16
CA PRO A 132 -13.31 -6.98 3.43
C PRO A 132 -14.57 -6.32 2.85
N THR A 133 -14.57 -4.99 2.70
CA THR A 133 -15.73 -4.24 2.18
C THR A 133 -16.03 -4.55 0.71
N VAL A 134 -15.01 -4.94 -0.07
CA VAL A 134 -15.16 -5.27 -1.49
C VAL A 134 -15.94 -6.59 -1.71
N GLY A 135 -15.79 -7.54 -0.80
CA GLY A 135 -16.41 -8.86 -0.94
C GLY A 135 -15.71 -9.75 -1.96
N ARG A 136 -16.47 -10.49 -2.77
CA ARG A 136 -15.90 -11.47 -3.72
C ARG A 136 -15.15 -10.76 -4.86
N ALA A 137 -13.94 -11.21 -5.13
CA ALA A 137 -13.11 -10.81 -6.26
C ALA A 137 -12.24 -12.01 -6.67
N ARG A 138 -12.09 -12.26 -7.97
CA ARG A 138 -11.31 -13.39 -8.52
C ARG A 138 -10.16 -12.85 -9.37
N HIS A 139 -9.05 -13.59 -9.40
CA HIS A 139 -7.94 -13.29 -10.30
C HIS A 139 -8.43 -13.32 -11.75
N GLY A 140 -8.01 -12.34 -12.54
CA GLY A 140 -8.42 -12.21 -13.94
C GLY A 140 -9.80 -11.60 -14.18
N ASP A 141 -10.59 -11.33 -13.14
CA ASP A 141 -11.90 -10.70 -13.25
C ASP A 141 -11.75 -9.24 -13.73
N ARG A 142 -12.40 -8.92 -14.86
CA ARG A 142 -12.37 -7.59 -15.49
C ARG A 142 -13.53 -6.69 -15.07
N THR A 143 -14.47 -7.21 -14.27
CA THR A 143 -15.60 -6.43 -13.76
C THR A 143 -15.08 -5.24 -12.97
N LEU A 144 -15.59 -4.05 -13.29
CA LEU A 144 -15.22 -2.81 -12.60
C LEU A 144 -15.97 -2.68 -11.28
N SER A 145 -15.29 -2.27 -10.23
CA SER A 145 -15.84 -2.13 -8.87
C SER A 145 -15.43 -0.80 -8.26
N GLU A 146 -16.41 -0.01 -7.83
CA GLU A 146 -16.20 1.22 -7.07
C GLU A 146 -15.70 0.91 -5.66
N ALA A 147 -16.24 -0.12 -5.01
CA ALA A 147 -15.74 -0.58 -3.71
C ALA A 147 -14.27 -1.01 -3.80
N GLY A 148 -13.88 -1.66 -4.91
CA GLY A 148 -12.49 -1.98 -5.20
C GLY A 148 -11.63 -0.72 -5.38
N GLY A 149 -12.16 0.27 -6.09
CA GLY A 149 -11.53 1.58 -6.26
C GLY A 149 -11.28 2.25 -4.91
N TRP A 150 -12.32 2.33 -4.09
CA TRP A 150 -12.25 2.89 -2.74
C TRP A 150 -11.20 2.18 -1.88
N ALA A 151 -11.23 0.85 -1.80
CA ALA A 151 -10.29 0.10 -0.98
C ALA A 151 -8.82 0.37 -1.35
N LEU A 152 -8.50 0.42 -2.66
CA LEU A 152 -7.15 0.75 -3.09
C LEU A 152 -6.80 2.22 -2.82
N ARG A 153 -7.74 3.17 -3.01
CA ARG A 153 -7.48 4.60 -2.81
C ARG A 153 -7.26 4.96 -1.35
N VAL A 154 -8.05 4.43 -0.42
CA VAL A 154 -7.83 4.70 1.01
C VAL A 154 -6.50 4.12 1.47
N THR A 155 -6.09 2.96 0.94
CA THR A 155 -4.76 2.40 1.20
C THR A 155 -3.65 3.31 0.65
N GLN A 156 -3.79 3.79 -0.58
CA GLN A 156 -2.84 4.74 -1.18
C GLN A 156 -2.71 6.02 -0.35
N VAL A 157 -3.85 6.57 0.12
CA VAL A 157 -3.85 7.75 0.99
C VAL A 157 -3.12 7.46 2.30
N ALA A 158 -3.40 6.32 2.94
CA ALA A 158 -2.74 5.93 4.19
C ALA A 158 -1.21 5.79 4.01
N VAL A 159 -0.78 5.16 2.92
CA VAL A 159 0.64 5.04 2.56
C VAL A 159 1.31 6.42 2.42
N ILE A 160 0.69 7.34 1.71
CA ILE A 160 1.25 8.68 1.50
C ILE A 160 1.19 9.52 2.79
N CYS A 161 0.13 9.39 3.58
CA CYS A 161 0.04 10.02 4.89
C CYS A 161 1.20 9.59 5.81
N THR A 162 1.65 8.34 5.73
CA THR A 162 2.80 7.88 6.52
C THR A 162 4.05 8.69 6.22
N TYR A 163 4.36 8.95 4.94
CA TYR A 163 5.48 9.82 4.56
C TYR A 163 5.28 11.26 5.03
N PHE A 164 4.14 11.84 4.65
CA PHE A 164 3.87 13.24 4.93
C PHE A 164 3.94 13.54 6.43
N PHE A 165 3.28 12.72 7.25
CA PHE A 165 3.30 12.91 8.70
C PHE A 165 4.65 12.56 9.34
N ALA A 166 5.48 11.71 8.73
CA ALA A 166 6.85 11.48 9.18
C ALA A 166 7.70 12.76 9.02
N ALA A 167 7.59 13.44 7.87
CA ALA A 167 8.25 14.75 7.69
C ALA A 167 7.67 15.82 8.61
N TRP A 168 6.34 15.88 8.71
CA TRP A 168 5.67 16.81 9.62
C TRP A 168 6.14 16.63 11.06
N ALA A 169 6.24 15.40 11.56
CA ALA A 169 6.73 15.12 12.91
C ALA A 169 8.19 15.56 13.10
N LYS A 170 9.06 15.29 12.11
CA LYS A 170 10.45 15.75 12.15
C LYS A 170 10.54 17.26 12.28
N LEU A 171 9.78 18.01 11.49
CA LEU A 171 9.76 19.47 11.52
C LEU A 171 9.05 20.02 12.76
N ARG A 172 7.94 19.41 13.19
CA ARG A 172 7.15 19.86 14.34
C ARG A 172 7.91 19.72 15.65
N PHE A 173 8.63 18.63 15.84
CA PHE A 173 9.32 18.31 17.10
C PHE A 173 10.82 18.57 17.06
N GLY A 174 11.47 18.46 15.90
CA GLY A 174 12.90 18.72 15.73
C GLY A 174 13.22 20.09 15.11
N GLY A 175 12.21 20.77 14.56
CA GLY A 175 12.40 22.02 13.83
C GLY A 175 13.27 21.84 12.58
N ILE A 176 13.69 22.94 11.99
CA ILE A 176 14.63 22.94 10.86
C ILE A 176 15.99 22.34 11.26
N GLY A 177 16.35 22.42 12.54
CA GLY A 177 17.56 21.83 13.10
C GLY A 177 17.62 20.31 12.95
N TRP A 178 16.48 19.63 12.72
CA TRP A 178 16.49 18.20 12.41
C TRP A 178 17.35 17.88 11.18
N VAL A 179 17.31 18.72 10.14
CA VAL A 179 18.04 18.52 8.88
C VAL A 179 19.56 18.62 9.08
N THR A 180 20.01 19.52 9.96
CA THR A 180 21.43 19.74 10.25
C THR A 180 21.92 18.98 11.46
N SER A 181 21.06 18.18 12.08
CA SER A 181 21.40 17.38 13.26
C SER A 181 22.20 16.13 12.91
N SER A 182 22.75 15.48 13.92
CA SER A 182 23.47 14.19 13.79
C SER A 182 22.55 12.95 13.75
N VAL A 183 21.25 13.10 13.43
CA VAL A 183 20.28 11.98 13.50
C VAL A 183 20.71 10.83 12.60
N LEU A 184 21.05 11.09 11.33
CA LEU A 184 21.46 10.06 10.38
C LEU A 184 22.82 9.45 10.76
N ALA A 185 23.78 10.28 11.21
CA ALA A 185 25.07 9.79 11.71
C ALA A 185 24.87 8.83 12.91
N ARG A 186 24.00 9.21 13.86
CA ARG A 186 23.67 8.33 15.00
C ARG A 186 22.95 7.04 14.58
N ALA A 187 22.12 7.10 13.54
CA ALA A 187 21.49 5.91 12.99
C ALA A 187 22.53 4.95 12.38
N ILE A 188 23.51 5.49 11.65
CA ILE A 188 24.63 4.72 11.07
C ILE A 188 25.47 4.11 12.20
N ILE A 189 25.87 4.86 13.22
CA ILE A 189 26.64 4.34 14.36
C ILE A 189 25.90 3.16 15.05
N ARG A 190 24.57 3.23 15.15
CA ARG A 190 23.79 2.18 15.82
C ARG A 190 23.50 0.93 14.98
N ARG A 191 23.34 1.10 13.66
CA ARG A 191 22.77 0.09 12.77
C ARG A 191 23.34 0.14 11.37
N GLY A 192 24.43 0.90 11.16
CA GLY A 192 25.05 1.04 9.86
C GLY A 192 25.64 -0.26 9.35
N THR A 193 25.84 -0.30 8.05
CA THR A 193 26.56 -1.32 7.33
C THR A 193 27.89 -0.72 6.85
N GLU A 194 28.82 -1.55 6.40
CA GLU A 194 30.06 -1.06 5.74
C GLU A 194 29.79 -0.08 4.61
N PHE A 195 28.68 -0.27 3.87
CA PHE A 195 28.26 0.67 2.84
C PHE A 195 27.86 2.04 3.44
N ALA A 196 27.19 2.07 4.59
CA ALA A 196 26.84 3.32 5.27
C ALA A 196 28.07 4.02 5.80
N ASP A 197 29.10 3.30 6.26
CA ASP A 197 30.36 3.89 6.73
C ASP A 197 31.10 4.60 5.59
N LEU A 198 31.10 4.04 4.36
CA LEU A 198 31.64 4.71 3.17
C LEU A 198 30.87 6.01 2.85
N ILE A 199 29.54 6.00 2.95
CA ILE A 199 28.71 7.19 2.74
C ILE A 199 29.02 8.26 3.79
N ALA A 200 29.22 7.86 5.03
CA ALA A 200 29.46 8.76 6.15
C ALA A 200 30.81 9.52 6.04
N GLN A 201 31.77 8.99 5.26
CA GLN A 201 33.05 9.64 5.02
C GLN A 201 32.96 10.82 4.05
N VAL A 202 31.85 10.97 3.31
CA VAL A 202 31.68 12.07 2.35
C VAL A 202 31.16 13.31 3.08
N PRO A 203 31.93 14.40 3.17
CA PRO A 203 31.52 15.60 3.87
C PRO A 203 30.20 16.17 3.36
N GLY A 204 29.28 16.49 4.27
CA GLY A 204 27.99 17.10 3.94
C GLY A 204 26.95 16.15 3.36
N LEU A 205 27.30 14.92 2.94
CA LEU A 205 26.37 14.00 2.31
C LEU A 205 25.23 13.59 3.25
N LEU A 206 25.51 13.38 4.55
CA LEU A 206 24.49 13.04 5.52
C LEU A 206 23.46 14.16 5.72
N VAL A 207 23.91 15.41 5.71
CA VAL A 207 23.02 16.60 5.79
C VAL A 207 22.19 16.71 4.51
N ALA A 208 22.80 16.55 3.35
CA ALA A 208 22.09 16.54 2.06
C ALA A 208 21.05 15.42 2.00
N ALA A 209 21.38 14.21 2.50
CA ALA A 209 20.45 13.10 2.61
C ALA A 209 19.28 13.42 3.56
N GLN A 210 19.52 14.01 4.73
CA GLN A 210 18.45 14.42 5.66
C GLN A 210 17.52 15.46 5.04
N LEU A 211 18.06 16.45 4.32
CA LEU A 211 17.27 17.42 3.56
C LEU A 211 16.43 16.72 2.49
N GLY A 212 17.04 15.83 1.71
CA GLY A 212 16.36 15.04 0.68
C GLY A 212 15.22 14.20 1.25
N ILE A 213 15.44 13.55 2.40
CA ILE A 213 14.41 12.77 3.11
C ILE A 213 13.21 13.63 3.46
N VAL A 214 13.43 14.76 4.13
CA VAL A 214 12.33 15.67 4.53
C VAL A 214 11.60 16.22 3.30
N ALA A 215 12.34 16.62 2.27
CA ALA A 215 11.77 17.18 1.05
C ALA A 215 10.87 16.16 0.33
N PHE A 216 11.35 14.93 0.10
CA PHE A 216 10.55 13.94 -0.60
C PHE A 216 9.34 13.46 0.22
N GLU A 217 9.49 13.31 1.54
CA GLU A 217 8.39 12.95 2.42
C GLU A 217 7.28 14.02 2.40
N LEU A 218 7.64 15.33 2.48
CA LEU A 218 6.68 16.43 2.37
C LEU A 218 6.01 16.49 1.00
N LEU A 219 6.77 16.25 -0.08
CA LEU A 219 6.28 16.31 -1.45
C LEU A 219 5.55 15.04 -1.88
N SER A 220 5.54 13.98 -1.04
CA SER A 220 4.90 12.70 -1.37
C SER A 220 3.44 12.82 -1.83
N PRO A 221 2.58 13.75 -1.32
CA PRO A 221 1.21 13.89 -1.80
C PRO A 221 1.08 14.27 -3.28
N LEU A 222 2.12 14.83 -3.88
CA LEU A 222 2.13 15.16 -5.30
C LEU A 222 1.92 13.93 -6.20
N ILE A 223 2.18 12.72 -5.70
CA ILE A 223 1.95 11.47 -6.43
C ILE A 223 0.51 11.35 -6.95
N PHE A 224 -0.47 11.92 -6.27
CA PHE A 224 -1.87 11.85 -6.65
C PHE A 224 -2.22 12.70 -7.87
N VAL A 225 -1.43 13.74 -8.15
CA VAL A 225 -1.64 14.64 -9.30
C VAL A 225 -0.70 14.36 -10.46
N LEU A 226 0.28 13.47 -10.28
CA LEU A 226 1.21 13.08 -11.32
C LEU A 226 0.54 12.27 -12.44
N PRO A 227 0.89 12.51 -13.73
CA PRO A 227 0.50 11.63 -14.83
C PRO A 227 1.10 10.23 -14.65
N ALA A 228 0.49 9.21 -15.25
CA ALA A 228 0.80 7.80 -15.01
C ALA A 228 2.30 7.46 -15.08
N ARG A 229 3.03 7.93 -16.12
CA ARG A 229 4.47 7.65 -16.25
C ARG A 229 5.29 8.20 -15.09
N ARG A 230 5.06 9.48 -14.70
CA ARG A 230 5.77 10.12 -13.58
C ARG A 230 5.38 9.48 -12.24
N ARG A 231 4.12 9.06 -12.11
CA ARG A 231 3.65 8.33 -10.92
C ARG A 231 4.39 7.01 -10.73
N TYR A 232 4.57 6.21 -11.78
CA TYR A 232 5.34 4.96 -11.69
C TYR A 232 6.83 5.22 -11.41
N ALA A 233 7.39 6.29 -11.96
CA ALA A 233 8.75 6.70 -11.61
C ALA A 233 8.86 7.10 -10.12
N ALA A 234 7.90 7.85 -9.59
CA ALA A 234 7.86 8.19 -8.17
C ALA A 234 7.70 6.95 -7.28
N ILE A 235 6.87 5.98 -7.67
CA ILE A 235 6.75 4.70 -6.97
C ILE A 235 8.09 3.96 -6.97
N GLY A 236 8.75 3.88 -8.12
CA GLY A 236 10.09 3.29 -8.23
C GLY A 236 11.10 3.97 -7.31
N PHE A 237 11.07 5.31 -7.25
CA PHE A 237 11.89 6.08 -6.31
C PHE A 237 11.59 5.73 -4.85
N PHE A 238 10.32 5.60 -4.45
CA PHE A 238 9.97 5.23 -3.08
C PHE A 238 10.49 3.82 -2.72
N TYR A 239 10.36 2.86 -3.61
CA TYR A 239 10.94 1.53 -3.40
C TYR A 239 12.47 1.59 -3.28
N SER A 240 13.14 2.35 -4.16
CA SER A 240 14.60 2.54 -4.12
C SER A 240 15.06 3.22 -2.83
N PHE A 241 14.31 4.23 -2.37
CA PHE A 241 14.58 4.89 -1.09
C PHE A 241 14.58 3.88 0.07
N HIS A 242 13.58 2.99 0.13
CA HIS A 242 13.51 1.98 1.20
C HIS A 242 14.59 0.90 1.04
N ALA A 243 14.97 0.54 -0.19
CA ALA A 243 16.10 -0.35 -0.45
C ALA A 243 17.41 0.27 0.07
N VAL A 244 17.65 1.56 -0.23
CA VAL A 244 18.82 2.30 0.30
C VAL A 244 18.77 2.36 1.83
N THR A 245 17.62 2.64 2.42
CA THR A 245 17.47 2.67 3.89
C THR A 245 17.81 1.30 4.51
N MET A 246 17.33 0.21 3.91
CA MET A 246 17.63 -1.15 4.37
C MET A 246 19.12 -1.49 4.25
N THR A 247 19.76 -1.11 3.14
CA THR A 247 21.19 -1.39 2.90
C THR A 247 22.14 -0.49 3.69
N THR A 248 21.66 0.68 4.14
CA THR A 248 22.49 1.62 4.93
C THR A 248 22.32 1.44 6.44
N ILE A 249 21.10 1.37 6.94
CA ILE A 249 20.81 1.35 8.38
C ILE A 249 19.97 0.16 8.82
N THR A 250 19.84 -0.87 7.99
CA THR A 250 19.15 -2.15 8.30
C THR A 250 17.72 -2.00 8.82
N ILE A 251 17.01 -0.93 8.42
CA ILE A 251 15.61 -0.71 8.78
C ILE A 251 14.72 -1.15 7.63
N SER A 252 13.90 -2.17 7.88
CA SER A 252 12.92 -2.67 6.92
C SER A 252 11.60 -1.92 7.04
N PHE A 253 11.07 -1.50 5.88
CA PHE A 253 9.73 -0.93 5.73
C PHE A 253 8.82 -1.87 4.92
N ALA A 254 9.04 -3.17 5.02
CA ALA A 254 8.33 -4.18 4.23
C ALA A 254 6.79 -4.07 4.32
N PRO A 255 6.15 -3.82 5.49
CA PRO A 255 4.70 -3.62 5.59
C PRO A 255 4.20 -2.44 4.77
N HIS A 256 4.96 -1.34 4.78
CA HIS A 256 4.66 -0.15 4.01
C HIS A 256 4.77 -0.41 2.50
N LEU A 257 5.84 -1.10 2.07
CA LEU A 257 6.05 -1.48 0.68
C LEU A 257 4.97 -2.43 0.17
N ALA A 258 4.53 -3.38 1.00
CA ALA A 258 3.40 -4.26 0.66
C ALA A 258 2.12 -3.44 0.39
N ALA A 259 1.77 -2.49 1.26
CA ALA A 259 0.62 -1.61 1.08
C ALA A 259 0.77 -0.69 -0.14
N MET A 260 2.00 -0.24 -0.46
CA MET A 260 2.31 0.60 -1.62
C MET A 260 2.03 -0.11 -2.96
N THR A 261 1.99 -1.45 -3.00
CA THR A 261 1.58 -2.18 -4.21
C THR A 261 0.15 -1.84 -4.66
N SER A 262 -0.67 -1.21 -3.80
CA SER A 262 -1.99 -0.66 -4.17
C SER A 262 -1.95 0.33 -5.34
N PHE A 263 -0.81 0.96 -5.61
CA PHE A 263 -0.59 1.83 -6.77
C PHE A 263 -0.35 1.09 -8.08
N LEU A 264 -0.03 -0.20 -8.03
CA LEU A 264 0.38 -0.99 -9.19
C LEU A 264 -0.81 -1.66 -9.89
N PRO A 265 -0.75 -1.84 -11.22
CA PRO A 265 -1.77 -2.55 -11.98
C PRO A 265 -1.62 -4.07 -11.83
N LEU A 266 -1.85 -4.59 -10.62
CA LEU A 266 -1.58 -5.98 -10.25
C LEU A 266 -2.37 -7.00 -11.06
N GLU A 267 -3.48 -6.62 -11.72
CA GLU A 267 -4.22 -7.49 -12.65
C GLU A 267 -3.41 -7.89 -13.90
N ARG A 268 -2.30 -7.18 -14.16
CA ARG A 268 -1.39 -7.50 -15.26
C ARG A 268 -0.32 -8.52 -14.88
N VAL A 269 -0.14 -8.77 -13.58
CA VAL A 269 0.82 -9.76 -13.05
C VAL A 269 0.18 -11.14 -13.12
N ARG A 270 0.66 -11.99 -14.01
CA ARG A 270 0.13 -13.35 -14.26
C ARG A 270 1.24 -14.38 -14.18
N PRO A 271 1.78 -14.64 -12.99
CA PRO A 271 2.98 -15.47 -12.83
C PRO A 271 2.78 -16.90 -13.35
N ILE A 272 1.57 -17.48 -13.19
CA ILE A 272 1.26 -18.84 -13.65
C ILE A 272 1.22 -18.90 -15.19
N GLU A 273 0.66 -17.89 -15.85
CA GLU A 273 0.64 -17.80 -17.31
C GLU A 273 2.04 -17.57 -17.88
N TRP A 274 2.85 -16.76 -17.19
CA TRP A 274 4.26 -16.55 -17.57
C TRP A 274 5.10 -17.84 -17.42
N ALA A 275 4.92 -18.54 -16.29
CA ALA A 275 5.60 -19.83 -16.07
C ALA A 275 5.23 -20.90 -17.10
N ARG A 276 4.02 -20.85 -17.67
CA ARG A 276 3.54 -21.77 -18.70
C ARG A 276 3.88 -21.33 -20.13
N GLY A 277 4.58 -20.21 -20.31
CA GLY A 277 4.92 -19.67 -21.62
C GLY A 277 3.72 -19.19 -22.46
N VAL A 278 2.54 -19.05 -21.84
CA VAL A 278 1.26 -18.75 -22.52
C VAL A 278 1.05 -17.25 -22.75
N VAL A 279 1.94 -16.39 -22.25
CA VAL A 279 1.75 -14.94 -22.38
C VAL A 279 2.15 -14.47 -23.76
N ARG A 280 1.16 -14.29 -24.64
CA ARG A 280 1.31 -13.41 -25.81
C ARG A 280 1.49 -11.96 -25.28
N PRO A 281 2.49 -11.20 -25.75
CA PRO A 281 2.58 -9.79 -25.44
C PRO A 281 1.28 -9.09 -25.85
N PRO A 282 0.81 -8.06 -25.13
CA PRO A 282 -0.38 -7.33 -25.51
C PRO A 282 -0.19 -6.82 -26.92
N SER A 283 -1.06 -7.24 -27.84
CA SER A 283 -1.07 -6.71 -29.21
C SER A 283 -1.19 -5.18 -29.13
N PRO A 284 -0.38 -4.43 -29.92
CA PRO A 284 -0.53 -3.00 -29.97
C PRO A 284 -1.99 -2.69 -30.35
N ARG A 285 -2.65 -1.82 -29.59
CA ARG A 285 -4.00 -1.35 -29.91
C ARG A 285 -3.96 -0.83 -31.34
N ARG A 286 -4.65 -1.51 -32.27
CA ARG A 286 -4.99 -0.89 -33.56
C ARG A 286 -5.73 0.42 -33.23
N PRO A 287 -5.32 1.56 -33.77
CA PRO A 287 -6.15 2.76 -33.70
C PRO A 287 -7.53 2.39 -34.28
N ALA A 288 -8.57 2.75 -33.56
CA ALA A 288 -9.94 2.61 -34.09
C ALA A 288 -9.96 3.26 -35.46
N SER A 289 -10.26 2.49 -36.50
CA SER A 289 -10.49 3.01 -37.83
C SER A 289 -11.63 4.01 -37.70
N VAL A 290 -11.34 5.28 -37.94
CA VAL A 290 -12.35 6.29 -38.12
C VAL A 290 -13.17 5.82 -39.31
N ALA A 291 -14.42 5.45 -39.07
CA ALA A 291 -15.37 5.19 -40.13
C ALA A 291 -15.57 6.55 -40.81
N THR A 292 -14.96 6.71 -41.96
CA THR A 292 -15.31 7.77 -42.91
C THR A 292 -16.72 7.47 -43.40
N GLU A 293 -17.67 8.19 -42.86
CA GLU A 293 -18.99 8.31 -43.49
C GLU A 293 -18.77 8.85 -44.90
N GLY A 294 -18.88 7.95 -45.86
CA GLY A 294 -18.89 8.30 -47.29
C GLY A 294 -20.19 9.05 -47.61
N SER A 295 -20.05 10.34 -47.80
CA SER A 295 -21.00 11.19 -48.50
C SER A 295 -21.26 10.59 -49.88
N GLY A 296 -22.37 9.89 -50.03
CA GLY A 296 -22.95 9.51 -51.32
C GLY A 296 -23.93 10.57 -51.79
N ALA A 297 -23.46 11.55 -52.55
CA ALA A 297 -24.30 12.48 -53.25
C ALA A 297 -24.99 11.78 -54.41
N ASN A 298 -26.24 11.93 -54.41
CA ASN A 298 -27.31 11.93 -55.38
C ASN A 298 -26.94 12.42 -56.79
N ALA A 299 -27.32 11.75 -57.81
CA ALA A 299 -27.64 12.36 -59.10
C ALA A 299 -28.55 11.45 -59.96
N GLY A 300 -29.68 12.01 -60.31
CA GLY A 300 -30.26 11.99 -61.67
C GLY A 300 -31.22 10.85 -61.99
N ASP A 301 -32.46 11.13 -61.96
CA ASP A 301 -33.29 11.69 -63.01
C ASP A 301 -33.67 10.73 -64.18
N ARG A 302 -34.94 10.76 -64.48
CA ARG A 302 -35.74 10.43 -65.69
C ARG A 302 -36.73 9.26 -65.53
N ALA A 303 -37.99 9.68 -65.35
CA ALA A 303 -38.98 9.92 -66.43
C ALA A 303 -39.49 8.66 -67.15
N GLY A 304 -40.76 8.41 -67.05
CA GLY A 304 -41.50 7.49 -67.90
C GLY A 304 -42.89 7.15 -67.38
N ALA A 305 -43.86 7.96 -67.57
CA ALA A 305 -45.27 7.59 -67.68
C ALA A 305 -45.50 7.05 -69.11
N PRO A 306 -46.73 6.62 -69.54
CA PRO A 306 -47.93 6.23 -68.81
C PRO A 306 -48.54 4.93 -69.42
N GLY A 307 -49.65 4.52 -68.93
CA GLY A 307 -50.55 3.71 -69.76
C GLY A 307 -51.40 2.67 -69.05
N ALA A 308 -52.70 2.98 -69.11
CA ALA A 308 -53.90 2.21 -68.96
C ALA A 308 -54.34 1.80 -67.54
#